data_826caa281f486c039855427c598e4c4b
#
_entry.id   826caa281f486c039855427c598e4c4b
#
_cell.length_a   1.000
_cell.length_b   1.000
_cell.length_c   1.000
_cell.angle_alpha   90.00
_cell.angle_beta   90.00
_cell.angle_gamma   90.00
#
_symmetry.space_group_name_H-M   'P 1'
#
loop_
_entity.id
_entity.type
_entity.pdbx_description
1 polymer ?
#
loop_
_entity_poly.entity_id
_entity_poly.type
_entity_poly.pdbx_seq_one_letter_code
_entity_poly.pdbx_strand_id
1 'polypeptide(L)'
;MLQTKVDELVALSKTESSLIKIAAKLHIPVEACLAIASVLEKAGVVQINYPINILEPPRIVFFGLPKIEKKEEEIHEKSQNILSTYTFKADNVPVSVEIIDFAQYKFYSMSLIELSVPTKLFLDQVKESLIKEVPPESSDVADVEKMLAIKKSFYEKIKTELIKYSLGSEVTEILAGLLLHRMFGLGELDLLNKDDMLEEIAINNSKDPVVVYHRKYGWLKTNIYMPDETSIFNYASQIARRVGRQIATLTPILDARLETGDRVCATLSPISSHGNTITIRRFARVPWTIISLIQEPAHTMNFEMAAMLWQAFHYEMNLFVIGGTASGKTSALNALASFIPPNQRIITIEDTRELMLPKHQWNWVPLLTRLPNPEGQGEITMLDLMVTSLRMRPDRIIVGEIRKQREAEVALEAMHTGHSVYSTFHSDTAAQAIRRLTTPPISLPPSDLDSIHLLVVQFRDRRRNLRRTLEIAEIPEGTGEGILEPNIIYRWRPRTDTWEKISEPIRFYKEMNLHTGMTKEQIEKDNKKRQTILKWMAKNKIVQIDEVGKIFSLYYSNPDELYEIAEKNLSV
;
A
#
# COMPACT_ATOMS: atom_id res chain seq x y z
N MET A 1 7.50 -28.10 3.20
CA MET A 1 6.28 -28.91 2.93
C MET A 1 5.49 -29.02 4.23
N LEU A 2 4.21 -28.64 4.25
CA LEU A 2 3.34 -28.81 5.42
C LEU A 2 2.95 -30.28 5.53
N GLN A 3 3.32 -30.92 6.63
CA GLN A 3 2.84 -32.26 6.97
C GLN A 3 1.53 -32.17 7.75
N THR A 4 0.53 -32.91 7.31
CA THR A 4 -0.80 -32.93 7.92
C THR A 4 -1.18 -34.32 8.36
N LYS A 5 -2.21 -34.43 9.19
CA LYS A 5 -2.79 -35.74 9.55
C LYS A 5 -3.31 -36.54 8.35
N VAL A 6 -3.60 -35.85 7.23
CA VAL A 6 -3.97 -36.51 5.97
C VAL A 6 -2.78 -37.30 5.40
N ASP A 7 -1.57 -36.70 5.43
CA ASP A 7 -0.35 -37.35 4.96
C ASP A 7 0.04 -38.53 5.81
N GLU A 8 -0.05 -38.35 7.14
CA GLU A 8 0.22 -39.41 8.10
C GLU A 8 -0.75 -40.61 7.92
N LEU A 9 -2.05 -40.31 7.66
CA LEU A 9 -3.05 -41.36 7.39
C LEU A 9 -2.69 -42.15 6.14
N VAL A 10 -2.37 -41.45 5.04
CA VAL A 10 -1.97 -42.13 3.78
C VAL A 10 -0.69 -42.97 3.98
N ALA A 11 0.28 -42.45 4.73
CA ALA A 11 1.51 -43.20 5.03
C ALA A 11 1.22 -44.47 5.85
N LEU A 12 0.38 -44.35 6.90
CA LEU A 12 0.01 -45.47 7.76
C LEU A 12 -0.86 -46.50 7.02
N SER A 13 -1.77 -46.07 6.11
CA SER A 13 -2.64 -46.98 5.35
C SER A 13 -1.89 -47.95 4.43
N LYS A 14 -0.61 -47.70 4.14
CA LYS A 14 0.26 -48.61 3.39
C LYS A 14 0.69 -49.83 4.22
N THR A 15 0.70 -49.74 5.54
CA THR A 15 1.23 -50.76 6.44
C THR A 15 0.21 -51.29 7.45
N GLU A 16 -0.83 -50.54 7.71
CA GLU A 16 -1.89 -50.84 8.68
C GLU A 16 -3.27 -50.64 8.00
N SER A 17 -4.12 -51.65 8.07
CA SER A 17 -5.47 -51.56 7.49
C SER A 17 -6.58 -51.23 8.51
N SER A 18 -6.31 -51.37 9.79
CA SER A 18 -7.31 -51.11 10.85
C SER A 18 -7.48 -49.62 11.10
N LEU A 19 -8.67 -49.08 10.84
CA LEU A 19 -9.04 -47.68 11.05
C LEU A 19 -8.81 -47.25 12.52
N ILE A 20 -9.15 -48.11 13.49
CA ILE A 20 -8.97 -47.81 14.90
C ILE A 20 -7.49 -47.66 15.25
N LYS A 21 -6.64 -48.55 14.75
CA LYS A 21 -5.19 -48.48 15.00
C LYS A 21 -4.55 -47.28 14.34
N ILE A 22 -5.01 -46.90 13.15
CA ILE A 22 -4.54 -45.69 12.45
C ILE A 22 -4.97 -44.46 13.25
N ALA A 23 -6.23 -44.36 13.69
CA ALA A 23 -6.73 -43.26 14.50
C ALA A 23 -5.95 -43.11 15.81
N ALA A 24 -5.66 -44.22 16.49
CA ALA A 24 -4.85 -44.21 17.72
C ALA A 24 -3.41 -43.70 17.47
N LYS A 25 -2.76 -44.12 16.38
CA LYS A 25 -1.41 -43.66 15.99
C LYS A 25 -1.40 -42.17 15.62
N LEU A 26 -2.47 -41.67 15.02
CA LEU A 26 -2.63 -40.27 14.63
C LEU A 26 -3.05 -39.36 15.80
N HIS A 27 -3.41 -39.94 16.94
CA HIS A 27 -3.97 -39.22 18.10
C HIS A 27 -5.20 -38.37 17.74
N ILE A 28 -6.10 -38.93 16.92
CA ILE A 28 -7.36 -38.29 16.53
C ILE A 28 -8.55 -39.22 16.82
N PRO A 29 -9.79 -38.68 16.97
CA PRO A 29 -10.99 -39.50 17.08
C PRO A 29 -11.19 -40.43 15.88
N VAL A 30 -11.74 -41.60 16.11
CA VAL A 30 -12.02 -42.59 15.03
C VAL A 30 -12.93 -42.00 13.97
N GLU A 31 -13.92 -41.17 14.38
CA GLU A 31 -14.83 -40.48 13.47
C GLU A 31 -14.09 -39.48 12.56
N ALA A 32 -13.12 -38.74 13.07
CA ALA A 32 -12.30 -37.83 12.29
C ALA A 32 -11.39 -38.61 11.30
N CYS A 33 -10.83 -39.75 11.74
CA CYS A 33 -10.04 -40.62 10.87
C CYS A 33 -10.90 -41.18 9.72
N LEU A 34 -12.12 -41.63 10.01
CA LEU A 34 -13.09 -42.09 9.02
C LEU A 34 -13.49 -40.98 8.05
N ALA A 35 -13.71 -39.77 8.56
CA ALA A 35 -14.05 -38.62 7.73
C ALA A 35 -12.93 -38.28 6.75
N ILE A 36 -11.66 -38.24 7.18
CA ILE A 36 -10.50 -38.05 6.28
C ILE A 36 -10.45 -39.17 5.24
N ALA A 37 -10.59 -40.43 5.68
CA ALA A 37 -10.55 -41.59 4.77
C ALA A 37 -11.67 -41.52 3.71
N SER A 38 -12.89 -41.10 4.10
CA SER A 38 -14.02 -40.95 3.16
C SER A 38 -13.79 -39.87 2.11
N VAL A 39 -13.12 -38.77 2.48
CA VAL A 39 -12.72 -37.72 1.52
C VAL A 39 -11.64 -38.26 0.58
N LEU A 40 -10.67 -38.98 1.09
CA LEU A 40 -9.60 -39.58 0.29
C LEU A 40 -10.09 -40.75 -0.60
N GLU A 41 -11.15 -41.46 -0.20
CA GLU A 41 -11.81 -42.47 -1.02
C GLU A 41 -12.47 -41.85 -2.26
N LYS A 42 -13.18 -40.71 -2.09
CA LYS A 42 -13.71 -39.91 -3.22
C LYS A 42 -12.61 -39.41 -4.15
N ALA A 43 -11.43 -39.14 -3.62
CA ALA A 43 -10.24 -38.79 -4.40
C ALA A 43 -9.52 -39.99 -5.04
N GLY A 44 -9.96 -41.20 -4.78
CA GLY A 44 -9.36 -42.44 -5.34
C GLY A 44 -8.01 -42.82 -4.72
N VAL A 45 -7.67 -42.28 -3.54
CA VAL A 45 -6.38 -42.53 -2.86
C VAL A 45 -6.43 -43.79 -1.97
N VAL A 46 -7.56 -43.97 -1.29
CA VAL A 46 -7.82 -45.12 -0.42
C VAL A 46 -9.19 -45.71 -0.71
N GLN A 47 -9.43 -46.93 -0.28
CA GLN A 47 -10.74 -47.60 -0.31
C GLN A 47 -11.11 -48.00 1.10
N ILE A 48 -12.36 -47.78 1.50
CA ILE A 48 -12.90 -48.16 2.81
C ILE A 48 -13.71 -49.43 2.63
N ASN A 49 -13.29 -50.51 3.29
CA ASN A 49 -13.99 -51.79 3.33
C ASN A 49 -14.76 -51.90 4.62
N TYR A 50 -16.10 -51.86 4.54
CA TYR A 50 -17.00 -52.06 5.66
C TYR A 50 -17.21 -53.59 5.86
N PRO A 51 -16.92 -54.13 7.05
CA PRO A 51 -17.15 -55.53 7.32
C PRO A 51 -18.65 -55.83 7.40
N ILE A 52 -19.02 -57.07 7.05
CA ILE A 52 -20.41 -57.54 7.15
C ILE A 52 -20.84 -57.63 8.60
N ASN A 53 -19.89 -57.90 9.49
CA ASN A 53 -20.15 -57.90 10.93
C ASN A 53 -20.04 -56.50 11.51
N ILE A 54 -21.13 -55.95 12.03
CA ILE A 54 -21.24 -54.59 12.60
C ILE A 54 -20.27 -54.36 13.76
N LEU A 55 -19.79 -55.40 14.43
CA LEU A 55 -18.84 -55.33 15.54
C LEU A 55 -17.39 -55.19 15.11
N GLU A 56 -17.09 -55.39 13.83
CA GLU A 56 -15.72 -55.19 13.32
C GLU A 56 -15.55 -53.78 12.75
N PRO A 57 -14.41 -53.13 13.05
CA PRO A 57 -14.16 -51.77 12.54
C PRO A 57 -13.90 -51.76 11.02
N PRO A 58 -14.23 -50.67 10.31
CA PRO A 58 -13.88 -50.49 8.92
C PRO A 58 -12.38 -50.60 8.69
N ARG A 59 -11.98 -51.15 7.54
CA ARG A 59 -10.57 -51.30 7.09
C ARG A 59 -10.29 -50.34 5.96
N ILE A 60 -9.11 -49.73 5.98
CA ILE A 60 -8.62 -48.84 4.92
C ILE A 60 -7.59 -49.61 4.08
N VAL A 61 -7.71 -49.53 2.77
CA VAL A 61 -6.76 -50.09 1.81
C VAL A 61 -6.22 -48.93 0.97
N PHE A 62 -4.90 -48.79 0.92
CA PHE A 62 -4.25 -47.80 0.05
C PHE A 62 -4.34 -48.27 -1.42
N PHE A 63 -4.85 -47.39 -2.29
CA PHE A 63 -5.04 -47.69 -3.71
C PHE A 63 -3.90 -47.15 -4.59
N GLY A 64 -3.42 -45.96 -4.28
CA GLY A 64 -2.36 -45.28 -5.02
C GLY A 64 -2.51 -43.76 -4.97
N LEU A 65 -1.48 -43.05 -5.37
CA LEU A 65 -1.56 -41.60 -5.61
C LEU A 65 -1.61 -41.38 -7.14
N PRO A 66 -2.55 -40.57 -7.64
CA PRO A 66 -2.55 -40.18 -9.04
C PRO A 66 -1.23 -39.48 -9.40
N LYS A 67 -0.68 -39.77 -10.58
CA LYS A 67 0.46 -39.05 -11.11
C LYS A 67 0.01 -37.60 -11.43
N ILE A 68 0.41 -36.67 -10.63
CA ILE A 68 0.26 -35.23 -10.94
C ILE A 68 1.46 -34.89 -11.84
N GLU A 69 1.21 -34.55 -13.10
CA GLU A 69 2.23 -33.93 -13.94
C GLU A 69 2.65 -32.59 -13.31
N LYS A 70 3.85 -32.55 -12.78
CA LYS A 70 4.48 -31.31 -12.40
C LYS A 70 4.76 -30.53 -13.69
N LYS A 71 4.07 -29.44 -13.94
CA LYS A 71 4.61 -28.38 -14.79
C LYS A 71 5.73 -27.68 -13.99
N GLU A 72 6.87 -28.33 -13.91
CA GLU A 72 8.12 -27.67 -13.56
C GLU A 72 8.63 -27.01 -14.84
N GLU A 73 8.35 -25.73 -15.02
CA GLU A 73 9.19 -24.93 -15.87
C GLU A 73 10.51 -24.73 -15.14
N GLU A 74 11.55 -25.40 -15.68
CA GLU A 74 12.92 -25.34 -15.21
C GLU A 74 13.45 -23.90 -15.31
N ILE A 75 13.43 -23.18 -14.20
CA ILE A 75 14.30 -22.01 -14.02
C ILE A 75 15.67 -22.53 -13.59
N HIS A 76 16.31 -23.28 -14.47
CA HIS A 76 17.70 -23.70 -14.34
C HIS A 76 18.59 -22.79 -15.18
N GLU A 77 18.85 -21.56 -14.70
CA GLU A 77 20.04 -20.83 -15.12
C GLU A 77 21.00 -20.67 -13.94
N LYS A 78 22.25 -21.00 -14.23
CA LYS A 78 23.37 -21.09 -13.30
C LYS A 78 23.66 -19.74 -12.61
N SER A 79 24.00 -19.80 -11.30
CA SER A 79 24.35 -18.71 -10.39
C SER A 79 23.20 -17.76 -10.01
N GLN A 80 22.31 -18.27 -9.16
CA GLN A 80 21.27 -17.46 -8.52
C GLN A 80 21.89 -16.67 -7.36
N ASN A 81 21.94 -15.36 -7.49
CA ASN A 81 22.30 -14.50 -6.37
C ASN A 81 20.99 -14.05 -5.67
N ILE A 82 20.68 -14.64 -4.52
CA ILE A 82 19.50 -14.27 -3.73
C ILE A 82 19.82 -12.95 -3.03
N LEU A 83 19.13 -11.88 -3.42
CA LEU A 83 19.30 -10.55 -2.86
C LEU A 83 18.58 -10.38 -1.51
N SER A 84 17.45 -11.06 -1.34
CA SER A 84 16.65 -10.96 -0.12
C SER A 84 15.64 -12.09 -0.06
N THR A 85 15.36 -12.57 1.15
CA THR A 85 14.27 -13.50 1.46
C THR A 85 13.45 -12.91 2.60
N TYR A 86 12.12 -12.95 2.49
CA TYR A 86 11.22 -12.55 3.56
C TYR A 86 9.90 -13.32 3.49
N THR A 87 9.13 -13.27 4.56
CA THR A 87 7.82 -13.92 4.66
C THR A 87 6.77 -12.94 5.12
N PHE A 88 5.55 -13.13 4.64
CA PHE A 88 4.38 -12.39 5.14
C PHE A 88 3.18 -13.34 5.26
N LYS A 89 2.11 -12.90 5.93
CA LYS A 89 0.88 -13.68 6.07
C LYS A 89 -0.23 -13.05 5.23
N ALA A 90 -0.87 -13.86 4.41
CA ALA A 90 -2.05 -13.47 3.65
C ALA A 90 -3.25 -14.31 4.13
N ASP A 91 -4.19 -13.70 4.87
CA ASP A 91 -5.36 -14.37 5.44
C ASP A 91 -4.98 -15.70 6.17
N ASN A 92 -4.00 -15.64 7.06
CA ASN A 92 -3.37 -16.74 7.83
C ASN A 92 -2.52 -17.71 7.02
N VAL A 93 -2.39 -17.54 5.72
CA VAL A 93 -1.50 -18.35 4.88
C VAL A 93 -0.10 -17.73 4.89
N PRO A 94 0.94 -18.46 5.32
CA PRO A 94 2.31 -17.99 5.20
C PRO A 94 2.76 -18.04 3.74
N VAL A 95 3.28 -16.92 3.27
CA VAL A 95 3.84 -16.72 1.94
C VAL A 95 5.31 -16.41 2.07
N SER A 96 6.15 -17.13 1.35
CA SER A 96 7.59 -16.87 1.27
C SER A 96 7.93 -16.19 -0.04
N VAL A 97 8.80 -15.19 0.03
CA VAL A 97 9.27 -14.43 -1.14
C VAL A 97 10.78 -14.46 -1.18
N GLU A 98 11.30 -14.74 -2.35
CA GLU A 98 12.72 -14.64 -2.67
C GLU A 98 12.93 -13.65 -3.81
N ILE A 99 13.83 -12.70 -3.63
CA ILE A 99 14.24 -11.78 -4.67
C ILE A 99 15.57 -12.27 -5.23
N ILE A 100 15.56 -12.63 -6.51
CA ILE A 100 16.69 -13.28 -7.19
C ILE A 100 17.23 -12.31 -8.26
N ASP A 101 18.56 -12.21 -8.37
CA ASP A 101 19.22 -11.44 -9.43
C ASP A 101 19.74 -12.37 -10.52
N PHE A 102 19.20 -12.23 -11.73
CA PHE A 102 19.60 -12.97 -12.94
C PHE A 102 20.51 -12.13 -13.86
N ALA A 103 21.22 -11.15 -13.35
CA ALA A 103 22.09 -10.24 -14.10
C ALA A 103 21.38 -9.35 -15.13
N GLN A 104 20.47 -9.90 -15.94
CA GLN A 104 19.69 -9.14 -16.93
C GLN A 104 18.40 -8.56 -16.37
N TYR A 105 17.79 -9.21 -15.38
CA TYR A 105 16.56 -8.80 -14.69
C TYR A 105 16.55 -9.37 -13.28
N LYS A 106 15.76 -8.72 -12.43
CA LYS A 106 15.47 -9.23 -11.08
C LYS A 106 14.15 -9.96 -11.08
N PHE A 107 14.05 -10.97 -10.24
CA PHE A 107 12.91 -11.88 -10.20
C PHE A 107 12.32 -11.95 -8.80
N TYR A 108 11.03 -11.90 -8.71
CA TYR A 108 10.25 -12.04 -7.48
C TYR A 108 9.62 -13.44 -7.49
N SER A 109 10.20 -14.34 -6.73
CA SER A 109 9.69 -15.72 -6.57
C SER A 109 8.79 -15.77 -5.34
N MET A 110 7.50 -15.94 -5.56
CA MET A 110 6.53 -16.15 -4.50
C MET A 110 6.22 -17.63 -4.38
N SER A 111 6.37 -18.17 -3.19
CA SER A 111 6.02 -19.55 -2.88
C SER A 111 5.05 -19.61 -1.70
N LEU A 112 3.99 -20.38 -1.90
CA LEU A 112 3.11 -20.81 -0.82
C LEU A 112 3.72 -22.00 -0.11
N ILE A 113 3.25 -22.24 1.12
CA ILE A 113 3.58 -23.46 1.82
C ILE A 113 3.24 -24.67 0.94
N GLU A 114 4.25 -25.48 0.59
CA GLU A 114 4.02 -26.67 -0.22
C GLU A 114 3.15 -27.66 0.53
N LEU A 115 2.02 -28.02 -0.08
CA LEU A 115 1.17 -29.08 0.37
C LEU A 115 1.59 -30.38 -0.32
N SER A 116 1.55 -31.47 0.41
CA SER A 116 1.71 -32.80 -0.16
C SER A 116 0.58 -33.16 -1.15
N VAL A 117 0.81 -34.14 -1.99
CA VAL A 117 -0.21 -34.63 -2.94
C VAL A 117 -1.49 -35.09 -2.23
N PRO A 118 -1.42 -35.90 -1.13
CA PRO A 118 -2.61 -36.30 -0.40
C PRO A 118 -3.41 -35.11 0.14
N THR A 119 -2.72 -34.13 0.75
CA THR A 119 -3.38 -32.94 1.31
C THR A 119 -3.99 -32.05 0.22
N LYS A 120 -3.37 -31.94 -0.98
CA LYS A 120 -3.96 -31.23 -2.13
C LYS A 120 -5.26 -31.88 -2.57
N LEU A 121 -5.24 -33.19 -2.80
CA LEU A 121 -6.42 -33.96 -3.21
C LEU A 121 -7.55 -33.91 -2.18
N PHE A 122 -7.20 -33.99 -0.90
CA PHE A 122 -8.13 -33.83 0.20
C PHE A 122 -8.82 -32.46 0.14
N LEU A 123 -8.04 -31.36 -0.01
CA LEU A 123 -8.58 -30.00 -0.10
C LEU A 123 -9.46 -29.80 -1.32
N ASP A 124 -9.13 -30.40 -2.46
CA ASP A 124 -9.92 -30.28 -3.68
C ASP A 124 -11.29 -30.95 -3.50
N GLN A 125 -11.37 -32.09 -2.82
CA GLN A 125 -12.65 -32.74 -2.48
C GLN A 125 -13.47 -31.97 -1.46
N VAL A 126 -12.83 -31.38 -0.44
CA VAL A 126 -13.49 -30.50 0.55
C VAL A 126 -14.05 -29.27 -0.16
N LYS A 127 -13.29 -28.67 -1.10
CA LYS A 127 -13.76 -27.57 -1.94
C LYS A 127 -15.02 -27.92 -2.73
N GLU A 128 -15.04 -29.07 -3.39
CA GLU A 128 -16.21 -29.52 -4.16
C GLU A 128 -17.44 -29.71 -3.29
N SER A 129 -17.28 -30.21 -2.07
CA SER A 129 -18.41 -30.37 -1.13
C SER A 129 -18.95 -29.01 -0.67
N LEU A 130 -18.08 -28.07 -0.37
CA LEU A 130 -18.44 -26.72 0.05
C LEU A 130 -19.16 -25.93 -1.05
N ILE A 131 -18.73 -26.05 -2.31
CA ILE A 131 -19.38 -25.37 -3.45
C ILE A 131 -20.82 -25.83 -3.63
N LYS A 132 -21.13 -27.11 -3.38
CA LYS A 132 -22.50 -27.65 -3.49
C LYS A 132 -23.46 -27.11 -2.44
N GLU A 133 -22.95 -26.68 -1.30
CA GLU A 133 -23.74 -26.15 -0.17
C GLU A 133 -23.98 -24.65 -0.23
N VAL A 134 -23.36 -23.96 -1.20
CA VAL A 134 -23.45 -22.50 -1.30
C VAL A 134 -24.34 -22.12 -2.48
N PRO A 135 -25.50 -21.49 -2.23
CA PRO A 135 -26.27 -20.89 -3.31
C PRO A 135 -25.47 -19.75 -3.95
N PRO A 136 -25.53 -19.59 -5.26
CA PRO A 136 -24.97 -18.41 -5.91
C PRO A 136 -25.89 -17.21 -5.65
N GLU A 137 -25.80 -16.60 -4.48
CA GLU A 137 -26.43 -15.28 -4.25
C GLU A 137 -25.56 -14.22 -4.92
N SER A 138 -25.92 -13.89 -6.13
CA SER A 138 -25.12 -13.12 -7.09
C SER A 138 -25.54 -11.66 -7.24
N SER A 139 -26.40 -11.09 -6.42
CA SER A 139 -26.99 -9.79 -6.76
C SER A 139 -26.51 -8.56 -5.96
N ASP A 140 -25.82 -8.71 -4.82
CA ASP A 140 -25.46 -7.57 -3.97
C ASP A 140 -23.95 -7.40 -3.71
N VAL A 141 -23.14 -7.55 -4.74
CA VAL A 141 -21.66 -7.47 -4.63
C VAL A 141 -21.14 -6.01 -4.56
N ALA A 142 -22.01 -5.02 -4.62
CA ALA A 142 -21.64 -3.60 -4.62
C ALA A 142 -21.31 -3.02 -3.24
N ASP A 143 -21.59 -3.75 -2.15
CA ASP A 143 -21.36 -3.29 -0.78
C ASP A 143 -20.15 -4.03 -0.18
N VAL A 144 -19.08 -3.30 0.09
CA VAL A 144 -17.81 -3.86 0.58
C VAL A 144 -17.92 -4.36 2.01
N GLU A 145 -18.70 -3.74 2.88
CA GLU A 145 -18.93 -4.26 4.22
C GLU A 145 -19.63 -5.62 4.14
N LYS A 146 -20.61 -5.76 3.23
CA LYS A 146 -21.25 -7.05 2.96
C LYS A 146 -20.26 -8.07 2.36
N MET A 147 -19.39 -7.66 1.44
CA MET A 147 -18.36 -8.55 0.88
C MET A 147 -17.37 -9.04 1.94
N LEU A 148 -16.90 -8.16 2.82
CA LEU A 148 -16.05 -8.54 3.92
C LEU A 148 -16.78 -9.46 4.91
N ALA A 149 -18.04 -9.19 5.20
CA ALA A 149 -18.88 -10.04 6.04
C ALA A 149 -19.12 -11.41 5.40
N ILE A 150 -19.38 -11.46 4.09
CA ILE A 150 -19.51 -12.70 3.32
C ILE A 150 -18.17 -13.48 3.36
N LYS A 151 -17.05 -12.84 3.06
CA LYS A 151 -15.72 -13.47 3.10
C LYS A 151 -15.42 -14.05 4.49
N LYS A 152 -15.73 -13.29 5.55
CA LYS A 152 -15.58 -13.73 6.93
C LYS A 152 -16.51 -14.90 7.27
N SER A 153 -17.78 -14.84 6.88
CA SER A 153 -18.74 -15.92 7.08
C SER A 153 -18.31 -17.20 6.38
N PHE A 154 -17.77 -17.08 5.16
CA PHE A 154 -17.22 -18.22 4.43
C PHE A 154 -15.97 -18.81 5.08
N TYR A 155 -15.07 -17.97 5.54
CA TYR A 155 -13.90 -18.43 6.29
C TYR A 155 -14.31 -19.25 7.51
N GLU A 156 -15.31 -18.77 8.27
CA GLU A 156 -15.81 -19.51 9.45
C GLU A 156 -16.50 -20.83 9.06
N LYS A 157 -17.24 -20.86 7.95
CA LYS A 157 -17.83 -22.11 7.42
C LYS A 157 -16.75 -23.11 7.01
N ILE A 158 -15.74 -22.67 6.25
CA ILE A 158 -14.61 -23.51 5.86
C ILE A 158 -13.88 -24.04 7.10
N LYS A 159 -13.63 -23.17 8.08
CA LYS A 159 -12.97 -23.54 9.33
C LYS A 159 -13.78 -24.59 10.10
N THR A 160 -15.09 -24.38 10.20
CA THR A 160 -16.01 -25.34 10.86
C THR A 160 -16.01 -26.70 10.18
N GLU A 161 -15.98 -26.72 8.85
CA GLU A 161 -15.87 -27.97 8.09
C GLU A 161 -14.55 -28.68 8.35
N LEU A 162 -13.43 -27.95 8.31
CA LEU A 162 -12.10 -28.51 8.53
C LEU A 162 -11.86 -29.00 9.97
N ILE A 163 -12.52 -28.42 10.96
CA ILE A 163 -12.42 -28.86 12.37
C ILE A 163 -12.89 -30.32 12.53
N LYS A 164 -13.86 -30.79 11.74
CA LYS A 164 -14.35 -32.17 11.76
C LYS A 164 -13.25 -33.21 11.56
N TYR A 165 -12.17 -32.82 10.88
CA TYR A 165 -11.06 -33.71 10.52
C TYR A 165 -9.94 -33.73 11.58
N SER A 166 -10.03 -32.95 12.67
CA SER A 166 -9.05 -32.92 13.76
C SER A 166 -7.60 -32.71 13.30
N LEU A 167 -7.38 -31.81 12.32
CA LEU A 167 -6.08 -31.56 11.70
C LEU A 167 -5.11 -30.75 12.57
N GLY A 168 -5.59 -30.21 13.70
CA GLY A 168 -4.87 -29.25 14.55
C GLY A 168 -5.20 -27.80 14.22
N SER A 169 -5.15 -26.90 15.20
CA SER A 169 -5.63 -25.52 15.06
C SER A 169 -4.87 -24.73 13.99
N GLU A 170 -3.54 -24.76 14.04
CA GLU A 170 -2.69 -24.01 13.09
C GLU A 170 -2.85 -24.51 11.64
N VAL A 171 -2.83 -25.84 11.45
CA VAL A 171 -3.03 -26.45 10.13
C VAL A 171 -4.42 -26.10 9.59
N THR A 172 -5.46 -26.17 10.43
CA THR A 172 -6.83 -25.82 10.06
C THR A 172 -6.94 -24.37 9.57
N GLU A 173 -6.29 -23.43 10.23
CA GLU A 173 -6.28 -22.02 9.84
C GLU A 173 -5.57 -21.79 8.49
N ILE A 174 -4.42 -22.42 8.29
CA ILE A 174 -3.68 -22.35 7.02
C ILE A 174 -4.50 -22.95 5.87
N LEU A 175 -5.08 -24.13 6.08
CA LEU A 175 -5.88 -24.78 5.05
C LEU A 175 -7.19 -24.03 4.77
N ALA A 176 -7.81 -23.43 5.79
CA ALA A 176 -9.00 -22.59 5.61
C ALA A 176 -8.67 -21.33 4.80
N GLY A 177 -7.56 -20.67 5.07
CA GLY A 177 -7.07 -19.54 4.28
C GLY A 177 -6.80 -19.92 2.82
N LEU A 178 -6.13 -21.05 2.57
CA LEU A 178 -5.86 -21.55 1.22
C LEU A 178 -7.15 -21.86 0.45
N LEU A 179 -8.13 -22.51 1.09
CA LEU A 179 -9.44 -22.78 0.48
C LEU A 179 -10.19 -21.48 0.18
N LEU A 180 -10.19 -20.53 1.11
CA LEU A 180 -10.80 -19.22 0.90
C LEU A 180 -10.24 -18.52 -0.33
N HIS A 181 -8.90 -18.46 -0.47
CA HIS A 181 -8.25 -17.88 -1.65
C HIS A 181 -8.60 -18.61 -2.95
N ARG A 182 -8.71 -19.94 -2.92
CA ARG A 182 -9.10 -20.74 -4.10
C ARG A 182 -10.57 -20.62 -4.48
N MET A 183 -11.46 -20.28 -3.53
CA MET A 183 -12.92 -20.21 -3.76
C MET A 183 -13.40 -18.78 -4.03
N PHE A 184 -12.86 -17.80 -3.34
CA PHE A 184 -13.32 -16.40 -3.36
C PHE A 184 -12.26 -15.41 -3.82
N GLY A 185 -11.01 -15.81 -3.82
CA GLY A 185 -9.89 -14.97 -4.18
C GLY A 185 -9.70 -14.90 -5.69
N LEU A 186 -8.93 -13.91 -6.08
CA LEU A 186 -8.38 -13.76 -7.41
C LEU A 186 -7.11 -14.63 -7.57
N GLY A 187 -7.05 -15.73 -6.80
CA GLY A 187 -5.93 -16.64 -6.77
C GLY A 187 -4.65 -16.02 -6.22
N GLU A 188 -3.53 -16.22 -6.89
CA GLU A 188 -2.21 -15.75 -6.48
C GLU A 188 -2.08 -14.22 -6.52
N LEU A 189 -2.93 -13.52 -7.29
CA LEU A 189 -2.96 -12.06 -7.33
C LEU A 189 -3.45 -11.42 -6.02
N ASP A 190 -4.40 -12.08 -5.31
CA ASP A 190 -4.82 -11.62 -3.98
C ASP A 190 -3.67 -11.69 -2.98
N LEU A 191 -2.76 -12.66 -3.15
CA LEU A 191 -1.58 -12.80 -2.30
C LEU A 191 -0.59 -11.67 -2.57
N LEU A 192 -0.34 -11.32 -3.85
CA LEU A 192 0.49 -10.16 -4.20
C LEU A 192 -0.07 -8.87 -3.61
N ASN A 193 -1.40 -8.72 -3.57
CA ASN A 193 -2.06 -7.56 -2.95
C ASN A 193 -1.90 -7.50 -1.41
N LYS A 194 -1.36 -8.52 -0.76
CA LYS A 194 -1.08 -8.51 0.68
C LYS A 194 0.38 -8.22 1.02
N ASP A 195 1.26 -8.24 0.03
CA ASP A 195 2.68 -7.92 0.25
C ASP A 195 2.90 -6.41 0.31
N ASP A 196 3.20 -5.86 1.48
CA ASP A 196 3.41 -4.43 1.69
C ASP A 196 4.71 -3.88 1.06
N MET A 197 5.57 -4.76 0.56
CA MET A 197 6.77 -4.38 -0.18
C MET A 197 6.48 -4.04 -1.65
N LEU A 198 5.27 -4.31 -2.15
CA LEU A 198 4.87 -4.02 -3.53
C LEU A 198 4.11 -2.69 -3.62
N GLU A 199 4.51 -1.84 -4.56
CA GLU A 199 3.83 -0.57 -4.88
C GLU A 199 2.89 -0.70 -6.08
N GLU A 200 3.21 -1.61 -7.03
CA GLU A 200 2.41 -1.81 -8.24
C GLU A 200 2.44 -3.28 -8.68
N ILE A 201 1.32 -3.74 -9.22
CA ILE A 201 1.16 -5.07 -9.81
C ILE A 201 0.64 -4.85 -11.23
N ALA A 202 1.32 -5.38 -12.23
CA ALA A 202 0.91 -5.23 -13.62
C ALA A 202 0.82 -6.58 -14.33
N ILE A 203 -0.33 -6.78 -14.98
CA ILE A 203 -0.63 -7.89 -15.89
C ILE A 203 -0.66 -7.29 -17.28
N ASN A 204 0.24 -7.71 -18.13
CA ASN A 204 0.36 -7.17 -19.50
C ASN A 204 -0.39 -8.01 -20.54
N ASN A 205 -0.54 -9.30 -20.29
CA ASN A 205 -1.31 -10.30 -21.06
C ASN A 205 -1.25 -11.64 -20.32
N SER A 206 -1.84 -12.69 -20.87
CA SER A 206 -1.83 -14.04 -20.27
C SER A 206 -0.57 -14.85 -20.60
N LYS A 207 0.24 -14.43 -21.57
CA LYS A 207 1.45 -15.18 -22.02
C LYS A 207 2.68 -14.80 -21.24
N ASP A 208 2.75 -13.55 -20.76
CA ASP A 208 3.86 -13.03 -19.98
C ASP A 208 3.59 -13.19 -18.48
N PRO A 209 4.65 -13.32 -17.65
CA PRO A 209 4.47 -13.34 -16.20
C PRO A 209 3.92 -12.00 -15.71
N VAL A 210 3.17 -12.05 -14.62
CA VAL A 210 2.81 -10.86 -13.86
C VAL A 210 4.11 -10.15 -13.44
N VAL A 211 4.14 -8.83 -13.53
CA VAL A 211 5.27 -8.02 -13.09
C VAL A 211 4.87 -7.15 -11.91
N VAL A 212 5.80 -6.93 -10.99
CA VAL A 212 5.55 -6.15 -9.77
C VAL A 212 6.60 -5.05 -9.61
N TYR A 213 6.20 -3.93 -9.03
CA TYR A 213 7.12 -2.88 -8.62
C TYR A 213 7.39 -2.99 -7.13
N HIS A 214 8.59 -3.43 -6.79
CA HIS A 214 9.02 -3.59 -5.41
C HIS A 214 9.70 -2.31 -4.90
N ARG A 215 9.37 -1.86 -3.68
CA ARG A 215 9.88 -0.61 -3.07
C ARG A 215 11.39 -0.45 -3.12
N LYS A 216 12.12 -1.54 -2.89
CA LYS A 216 13.60 -1.53 -2.84
C LYS A 216 14.25 -1.85 -4.19
N TYR A 217 13.66 -2.78 -4.96
CA TYR A 217 14.32 -3.37 -6.13
C TYR A 217 13.76 -2.90 -7.47
N GLY A 218 12.67 -2.10 -7.48
CA GLY A 218 12.02 -1.62 -8.70
C GLY A 218 11.21 -2.71 -9.40
N TRP A 219 11.14 -2.69 -10.73
CA TRP A 219 10.38 -3.66 -11.52
C TRP A 219 11.01 -5.06 -11.48
N LEU A 220 10.19 -6.05 -11.16
CA LEU A 220 10.57 -7.46 -11.05
C LEU A 220 9.60 -8.32 -11.85
N LYS A 221 10.10 -9.34 -12.55
CA LYS A 221 9.26 -10.42 -13.08
C LYS A 221 8.88 -11.36 -11.93
N THR A 222 7.69 -11.97 -12.01
CA THR A 222 7.27 -12.96 -11.01
C THR A 222 7.20 -14.38 -11.61
N ASN A 223 7.01 -15.37 -10.76
CA ASN A 223 6.66 -16.74 -11.17
C ASN A 223 5.16 -16.95 -11.38
N ILE A 224 4.36 -15.88 -11.41
CA ILE A 224 2.90 -15.93 -11.51
C ILE A 224 2.48 -15.62 -12.94
N TYR A 225 1.61 -16.46 -13.49
CA TYR A 225 1.03 -16.29 -14.82
C TYR A 225 -0.50 -16.28 -14.74
N MET A 226 -1.13 -15.50 -15.61
CA MET A 226 -2.57 -15.59 -15.79
C MET A 226 -2.90 -16.81 -16.66
N PRO A 227 -3.94 -17.60 -16.30
CA PRO A 227 -4.26 -18.82 -17.07
C PRO A 227 -4.59 -18.54 -18.55
N ASP A 228 -5.38 -17.48 -18.79
CA ASP A 228 -5.84 -17.07 -20.11
C ASP A 228 -6.36 -15.62 -20.11
N GLU A 229 -6.66 -15.08 -21.29
CA GLU A 229 -7.20 -13.73 -21.48
C GLU A 229 -8.61 -13.58 -20.86
N THR A 230 -9.38 -14.67 -20.82
CA THR A 230 -10.72 -14.68 -20.19
C THR A 230 -10.62 -14.46 -18.70
N SER A 231 -9.62 -15.05 -18.06
CA SER A 231 -9.34 -14.84 -16.63
C SER A 231 -9.01 -13.38 -16.33
N ILE A 232 -8.23 -12.71 -17.17
CA ILE A 232 -7.89 -11.28 -17.04
C ILE A 232 -9.17 -10.43 -17.22
N PHE A 233 -9.99 -10.74 -18.23
CA PHE A 233 -11.28 -10.07 -18.45
C PHE A 233 -12.22 -10.24 -17.25
N ASN A 234 -12.35 -11.45 -16.73
CA ASN A 234 -13.20 -11.73 -15.57
C ASN A 234 -12.74 -10.97 -14.34
N TYR A 235 -11.42 -10.87 -14.16
CA TYR A 235 -10.81 -10.11 -13.08
C TYR A 235 -11.14 -8.62 -13.19
N ALA A 236 -10.90 -8.03 -14.37
CA ALA A 236 -11.24 -6.63 -14.64
C ALA A 236 -12.73 -6.35 -14.45
N SER A 237 -13.59 -7.29 -14.88
CA SER A 237 -15.05 -7.21 -14.73
C SER A 237 -15.50 -7.27 -13.27
N GLN A 238 -14.86 -8.09 -12.44
CA GLN A 238 -15.13 -8.14 -11.00
C GLN A 238 -14.75 -6.82 -10.32
N ILE A 239 -13.59 -6.26 -10.67
CA ILE A 239 -13.16 -4.95 -10.16
C ILE A 239 -14.14 -3.86 -10.59
N ALA A 240 -14.52 -3.83 -11.86
CA ALA A 240 -15.47 -2.85 -12.39
C ALA A 240 -16.81 -2.87 -11.63
N ARG A 241 -17.38 -4.07 -11.40
CA ARG A 241 -18.63 -4.22 -10.63
C ARG A 241 -18.53 -3.69 -9.20
N ARG A 242 -17.40 -3.94 -8.51
CA ARG A 242 -17.17 -3.44 -7.13
C ARG A 242 -17.24 -1.92 -7.02
N VAL A 243 -16.90 -1.21 -8.09
CA VAL A 243 -16.91 0.26 -8.14
C VAL A 243 -18.12 0.81 -8.91
N GLY A 244 -19.14 -0.03 -9.15
CA GLY A 244 -20.36 0.39 -9.87
C GLY A 244 -20.11 0.71 -11.34
N ARG A 245 -19.09 0.13 -11.98
CA ARG A 245 -18.72 0.32 -13.38
C ARG A 245 -18.83 -0.96 -14.19
N GLN A 246 -18.71 -0.82 -15.50
CA GLN A 246 -18.64 -1.93 -16.44
C GLN A 246 -17.39 -1.79 -17.31
N ILE A 247 -16.79 -2.92 -17.66
CA ILE A 247 -15.79 -3.02 -18.70
C ILE A 247 -16.24 -4.07 -19.72
N ALA A 248 -16.22 -3.71 -20.97
CA ALA A 248 -16.69 -4.55 -22.09
C ALA A 248 -15.98 -4.14 -23.37
N THR A 249 -16.19 -4.88 -24.46
CA THR A 249 -15.58 -4.57 -25.78
C THR A 249 -15.91 -3.16 -26.28
N LEU A 250 -17.11 -2.66 -25.99
CA LEU A 250 -17.51 -1.27 -26.36
C LEU A 250 -16.97 -0.20 -25.39
N THR A 251 -16.66 -0.58 -24.16
CA THR A 251 -16.05 0.29 -23.13
C THR A 251 -14.81 -0.40 -22.59
N PRO A 252 -13.73 -0.49 -23.40
CA PRO A 252 -12.61 -1.38 -23.12
C PRO A 252 -11.59 -0.82 -22.11
N ILE A 253 -11.87 0.33 -21.52
CA ILE A 253 -10.99 0.99 -20.54
C ILE A 253 -11.73 1.09 -19.20
N LEU A 254 -11.07 0.61 -18.15
CA LEU A 254 -11.49 0.79 -16.76
C LEU A 254 -10.43 1.63 -16.04
N ASP A 255 -10.82 2.79 -15.51
CA ASP A 255 -10.09 3.50 -14.47
C ASP A 255 -10.94 3.46 -13.20
N ALA A 256 -10.47 2.74 -12.19
CA ALA A 256 -11.23 2.44 -10.99
C ALA A 256 -10.40 2.73 -9.74
N ARG A 257 -11.09 3.11 -8.68
CA ARG A 257 -10.52 3.30 -7.34
C ARG A 257 -11.23 2.35 -6.41
N LEU A 258 -10.44 1.48 -5.78
CA LEU A 258 -10.96 0.54 -4.80
C LEU A 258 -11.12 1.25 -3.45
N GLU A 259 -12.01 0.77 -2.62
CA GLU A 259 -12.19 1.30 -1.25
C GLU A 259 -10.95 1.10 -0.37
N THR A 260 -10.10 0.13 -0.72
CA THR A 260 -8.78 -0.04 -0.11
C THR A 260 -7.83 1.13 -0.37
N GLY A 261 -8.21 2.07 -1.27
CA GLY A 261 -7.35 3.16 -1.76
C GLY A 261 -6.53 2.79 -2.99
N ASP A 262 -6.55 1.53 -3.42
CA ASP A 262 -5.80 1.07 -4.59
C ASP A 262 -6.43 1.63 -5.87
N ARG A 263 -5.59 2.04 -6.83
CA ARG A 263 -6.04 2.47 -8.16
C ARG A 263 -5.83 1.36 -9.17
N VAL A 264 -6.85 1.07 -9.96
CA VAL A 264 -6.81 0.03 -10.97
C VAL A 264 -7.09 0.64 -12.34
N CYS A 265 -6.20 0.37 -13.28
CA CYS A 265 -6.41 0.65 -14.69
C CYS A 265 -6.42 -0.68 -15.45
N ALA A 266 -7.47 -0.95 -16.22
CA ALA A 266 -7.54 -2.12 -17.07
C ALA A 266 -7.89 -1.73 -18.50
N THR A 267 -7.33 -2.47 -19.46
CA THR A 267 -7.64 -2.28 -20.88
C THR A 267 -7.85 -3.64 -21.53
N LEU A 268 -8.84 -3.70 -22.42
CA LEU A 268 -9.20 -4.93 -23.13
C LEU A 268 -8.71 -4.90 -24.59
N SER A 269 -8.48 -6.08 -25.14
CA SER A 269 -8.30 -6.24 -26.59
C SER A 269 -9.59 -5.79 -27.32
N PRO A 270 -9.50 -5.14 -28.51
CA PRO A 270 -8.30 -4.94 -29.34
C PRO A 270 -7.49 -3.67 -29.07
N ILE A 271 -7.92 -2.76 -28.16
CA ILE A 271 -7.13 -1.55 -27.90
C ILE A 271 -5.77 -1.86 -27.28
N SER A 272 -5.68 -2.88 -26.45
CA SER A 272 -4.42 -3.49 -26.03
C SER A 272 -4.08 -4.66 -26.96
N SER A 273 -3.17 -4.41 -27.91
CA SER A 273 -2.89 -5.30 -29.04
C SER A 273 -2.24 -6.65 -28.66
N HIS A 274 -1.65 -6.76 -27.50
CA HIS A 274 -0.96 -7.99 -27.03
C HIS A 274 -1.78 -8.84 -26.06
N GLY A 275 -2.98 -8.39 -25.73
CA GLY A 275 -3.87 -9.05 -24.77
C GLY A 275 -4.52 -8.05 -23.81
N ASN A 276 -5.33 -8.54 -22.89
CA ASN A 276 -5.94 -7.72 -21.85
C ASN A 276 -4.92 -7.32 -20.79
N THR A 277 -5.02 -6.10 -20.26
CA THR A 277 -4.08 -5.61 -19.25
C THR A 277 -4.80 -5.22 -17.97
N ILE A 278 -4.12 -5.35 -16.85
CA ILE A 278 -4.55 -4.78 -15.56
C ILE A 278 -3.31 -4.24 -14.85
N THR A 279 -3.39 -2.99 -14.41
CA THR A 279 -2.38 -2.37 -13.56
C THR A 279 -3.04 -1.96 -12.25
N ILE A 280 -2.53 -2.45 -11.13
CA ILE A 280 -3.00 -2.13 -9.78
C ILE A 280 -1.90 -1.33 -9.10
N ARG A 281 -2.13 -0.05 -8.89
CA ARG A 281 -1.26 0.80 -8.06
C ARG A 281 -1.78 0.76 -6.64
N ARG A 282 -0.96 0.22 -5.75
CA ARG A 282 -1.37 -0.04 -4.37
C ARG A 282 -1.30 1.22 -3.52
N PHE A 283 -2.28 1.37 -2.67
CA PHE A 283 -2.22 2.33 -1.58
C PHE A 283 -1.18 1.90 -0.54
N ALA A 284 -0.30 2.80 -0.15
CA ALA A 284 0.73 2.51 0.86
C ALA A 284 0.06 2.30 2.23
N ARG A 285 -0.01 1.05 2.69
CA ARG A 285 -0.58 0.71 4.01
C ARG A 285 0.27 1.19 5.18
N VAL A 286 1.58 1.31 4.94
CA VAL A 286 2.53 1.87 5.90
C VAL A 286 3.07 3.18 5.32
N PRO A 287 2.55 4.33 5.77
CA PRO A 287 2.97 5.62 5.26
C PRO A 287 4.41 5.93 5.69
N TRP A 288 5.12 6.64 4.83
CA TRP A 288 6.40 7.22 5.19
C TRP A 288 6.21 8.30 6.24
N THR A 289 6.99 8.25 7.32
CA THR A 289 7.06 9.31 8.33
C THR A 289 8.29 10.18 8.11
N ILE A 290 8.34 11.33 8.75
CA ILE A 290 9.51 12.21 8.63
C ILE A 290 10.80 11.53 9.07
N ILE A 291 10.73 10.68 10.10
CA ILE A 291 11.89 9.93 10.59
C ILE A 291 12.36 8.91 9.55
N SER A 292 11.44 8.17 8.94
CA SER A 292 11.80 7.22 7.88
C SER A 292 12.32 7.91 6.61
N LEU A 293 11.90 9.16 6.32
CA LEU A 293 12.44 9.93 5.20
C LEU A 293 13.84 10.50 5.46
N ILE A 294 14.18 10.80 6.71
CA ILE A 294 15.52 11.31 7.07
C ILE A 294 16.55 10.17 7.14
N GLN A 295 16.14 9.00 7.62
CA GLN A 295 17.02 7.85 7.82
C GLN A 295 17.20 7.00 6.57
N GLU A 296 18.28 6.19 6.55
CA GLU A 296 18.42 5.10 5.57
C GLU A 296 17.28 4.06 5.72
N PRO A 297 16.82 3.47 4.62
CA PRO A 297 17.36 3.57 3.25
C PRO A 297 16.80 4.74 2.43
N ALA A 298 15.83 5.51 2.94
CA ALA A 298 15.20 6.58 2.16
C ALA A 298 16.11 7.80 2.01
N HIS A 299 16.61 8.34 3.12
CA HIS A 299 17.55 9.47 3.19
C HIS A 299 17.21 10.61 2.22
N THR A 300 15.93 11.08 2.26
CA THR A 300 15.44 12.08 1.29
C THR A 300 15.81 13.51 1.64
N MET A 301 16.06 13.80 2.91
CA MET A 301 16.47 15.11 3.44
C MET A 301 17.26 14.95 4.74
N ASN A 302 17.92 16.01 5.18
CA ASN A 302 18.63 16.02 6.46
C ASN A 302 17.77 16.57 7.62
N PHE A 303 18.28 16.47 8.85
CA PHE A 303 17.58 16.92 10.06
C PHE A 303 17.34 18.43 10.11
N GLU A 304 18.25 19.23 9.56
CA GLU A 304 18.13 20.68 9.53
C GLU A 304 16.97 21.14 8.65
N MET A 305 16.86 20.57 7.44
CA MET A 305 15.76 20.82 6.51
C MET A 305 14.43 20.38 7.11
N ALA A 306 14.38 19.19 7.72
CA ALA A 306 13.16 18.69 8.36
C ALA A 306 12.73 19.56 9.54
N ALA A 307 13.64 20.06 10.34
CA ALA A 307 13.34 20.99 11.45
C ALA A 307 12.82 22.35 10.95
N MET A 308 13.38 22.87 9.85
CA MET A 308 12.87 24.09 9.19
C MET A 308 11.44 23.88 8.67
N LEU A 309 11.18 22.75 8.01
CA LEU A 309 9.83 22.43 7.53
C LEU A 309 8.85 22.20 8.68
N TRP A 310 9.32 21.65 9.81
CA TRP A 310 8.49 21.56 11.02
C TRP A 310 8.11 22.95 11.54
N GLN A 311 9.04 23.91 11.57
CA GLN A 311 8.72 25.30 11.91
C GLN A 311 7.68 25.86 10.93
N ALA A 312 7.86 25.67 9.61
CA ALA A 312 6.92 26.15 8.59
C ALA A 312 5.50 25.60 8.79
N PHE A 313 5.36 24.29 9.07
CA PHE A 313 4.05 23.70 9.35
C PHE A 313 3.45 24.16 10.68
N HIS A 314 4.28 24.33 11.71
CA HIS A 314 3.82 24.83 13.00
C HIS A 314 3.22 26.23 12.89
N TYR A 315 3.88 27.13 12.14
CA TYR A 315 3.50 28.54 11.99
C TYR A 315 2.75 28.83 10.68
N GLU A 316 2.02 27.86 10.17
CA GLU A 316 0.99 28.03 9.13
C GLU A 316 1.46 28.54 7.77
N MET A 317 2.74 28.39 7.45
CA MET A 317 3.27 28.78 6.15
C MET A 317 2.70 27.90 5.03
N ASN A 318 2.23 28.51 3.95
CA ASN A 318 1.77 27.81 2.75
C ASN A 318 2.94 27.18 2.02
N LEU A 319 2.77 25.92 1.55
CA LEU A 319 3.88 25.16 0.99
C LEU A 319 3.41 24.24 -0.13
N PHE A 320 4.16 24.21 -1.24
CA PHE A 320 3.95 23.23 -2.29
C PHE A 320 5.12 22.24 -2.34
N VAL A 321 4.79 20.94 -2.33
CA VAL A 321 5.74 19.87 -2.60
C VAL A 321 5.71 19.56 -4.09
N ILE A 322 6.78 19.88 -4.78
CA ILE A 322 6.86 19.77 -6.24
C ILE A 322 7.84 18.68 -6.66
N GLY A 323 7.78 18.25 -7.91
CA GLY A 323 8.69 17.21 -8.44
C GLY A 323 8.09 16.45 -9.60
N GLY A 324 8.90 15.69 -10.29
CA GLY A 324 8.48 14.81 -11.39
C GLY A 324 7.62 13.62 -10.92
N THR A 325 7.22 12.78 -11.87
CA THR A 325 6.43 11.58 -11.59
C THR A 325 7.22 10.58 -10.73
N ALA A 326 6.56 10.05 -9.69
CA ALA A 326 7.12 9.08 -8.75
C ALA A 326 8.37 9.59 -7.98
N SER A 327 8.55 10.92 -7.86
CA SER A 327 9.63 11.51 -7.05
C SER A 327 9.38 11.46 -5.55
N GLY A 328 8.17 11.09 -5.11
CA GLY A 328 7.79 11.00 -3.70
C GLY A 328 7.12 12.27 -3.15
N LYS A 329 6.51 13.11 -4.00
CA LYS A 329 5.78 14.33 -3.59
C LYS A 329 4.75 14.06 -2.49
N THR A 330 3.80 13.18 -2.77
CA THR A 330 2.71 12.86 -1.84
C THR A 330 3.25 12.21 -0.57
N SER A 331 4.28 11.34 -0.68
CA SER A 331 4.92 10.73 0.48
C SER A 331 5.60 11.77 1.38
N ALA A 332 6.28 12.76 0.78
CA ALA A 332 6.89 13.86 1.53
C ALA A 332 5.82 14.75 2.17
N LEU A 333 4.78 15.13 1.43
CA LEU A 333 3.67 15.92 1.96
C LEU A 333 2.97 15.21 3.12
N ASN A 334 2.73 13.90 2.99
CA ASN A 334 2.14 13.07 4.05
C ASN A 334 2.99 13.06 5.32
N ALA A 335 4.30 12.84 5.16
CA ALA A 335 5.24 12.85 6.29
C ALA A 335 5.28 14.21 6.99
N LEU A 336 5.29 15.31 6.22
CA LEU A 336 5.29 16.68 6.72
C LEU A 336 3.96 17.06 7.41
N ALA A 337 2.84 16.52 6.94
CA ALA A 337 1.53 16.79 7.54
C ALA A 337 1.42 16.32 9.01
N SER A 338 2.27 15.37 9.44
CA SER A 338 2.37 14.99 10.85
C SER A 338 2.89 16.09 11.77
N PHE A 339 3.49 17.14 11.22
CA PHE A 339 3.92 18.32 11.95
C PHE A 339 2.78 19.32 12.31
N ILE A 340 1.59 19.11 11.77
CA ILE A 340 0.43 19.98 12.09
C ILE A 340 0.01 19.76 13.55
N PRO A 341 -0.23 20.81 14.34
CA PRO A 341 -0.73 20.69 15.71
C PRO A 341 -2.03 19.86 15.80
N PRO A 342 -2.18 18.97 16.81
CA PRO A 342 -3.28 18.01 16.87
C PRO A 342 -4.67 18.62 17.10
N ASN A 343 -4.73 19.87 17.59
CA ASN A 343 -5.98 20.59 17.84
C ASN A 343 -6.53 21.31 16.62
N GLN A 344 -5.84 21.28 15.50
CA GLN A 344 -6.26 21.97 14.27
C GLN A 344 -7.15 21.10 13.40
N ARG A 345 -8.11 21.74 12.72
CA ARG A 345 -8.99 21.08 11.77
C ARG A 345 -8.32 20.96 10.42
N ILE A 346 -8.10 19.72 9.98
CA ILE A 346 -7.43 19.40 8.72
C ILE A 346 -8.46 18.87 7.72
N ILE A 347 -8.51 19.45 6.54
CA ILE A 347 -9.30 18.92 5.42
C ILE A 347 -8.32 18.50 4.33
N THR A 348 -8.35 17.21 3.96
CA THR A 348 -7.59 16.70 2.82
C THR A 348 -8.52 16.46 1.65
N ILE A 349 -8.08 16.84 0.45
CA ILE A 349 -8.85 16.73 -0.79
C ILE A 349 -7.99 16.01 -1.81
N GLU A 350 -8.42 14.81 -2.21
CA GLU A 350 -7.60 13.93 -3.04
C GLU A 350 -8.43 13.27 -4.15
N ASP A 351 -7.76 12.97 -5.24
CA ASP A 351 -8.33 12.12 -6.29
C ASP A 351 -8.42 10.66 -5.84
N THR A 352 -7.36 10.17 -5.26
CA THR A 352 -7.26 8.84 -4.64
C THR A 352 -6.64 9.03 -3.28
N ARG A 353 -7.11 8.31 -2.28
CA ARG A 353 -6.58 8.45 -0.92
C ARG A 353 -5.13 7.98 -0.88
N GLU A 354 -4.21 8.91 -0.69
CA GLU A 354 -2.78 8.67 -0.51
C GLU A 354 -2.29 9.17 0.86
N LEU A 355 -3.02 10.13 1.45
CA LEU A 355 -2.67 10.71 2.75
C LEU A 355 -3.21 9.87 3.90
N MET A 356 -2.39 9.69 4.91
CA MET A 356 -2.71 9.06 6.18
C MET A 356 -2.13 9.90 7.30
N LEU A 357 -2.98 10.45 8.16
CA LEU A 357 -2.55 11.25 9.29
C LEU A 357 -2.53 10.40 10.58
N PRO A 358 -1.68 10.77 11.57
CA PRO A 358 -1.67 10.10 12.87
C PRO A 358 -3.03 10.21 13.57
N LYS A 359 -3.41 9.21 14.34
CA LYS A 359 -4.67 9.19 15.11
C LYS A 359 -4.83 10.37 16.06
N HIS A 360 -3.74 10.99 16.49
CA HIS A 360 -3.76 12.19 17.34
C HIS A 360 -4.31 13.42 16.63
N GLN A 361 -4.33 13.45 15.31
CA GLN A 361 -5.00 14.47 14.51
C GLN A 361 -6.48 14.11 14.34
N TRP A 362 -7.21 14.14 15.44
CA TRP A 362 -8.59 13.66 15.56
C TRP A 362 -9.61 14.49 14.76
N ASN A 363 -9.27 15.75 14.41
CA ASN A 363 -10.16 16.65 13.66
C ASN A 363 -9.81 16.66 12.15
N TRP A 364 -9.56 15.50 11.60
CA TRP A 364 -9.24 15.32 10.20
C TRP A 364 -10.46 14.87 9.39
N VAL A 365 -10.72 15.55 8.27
CA VAL A 365 -11.78 15.22 7.32
C VAL A 365 -11.17 14.92 5.95
N PRO A 366 -11.07 13.65 5.55
CA PRO A 366 -10.64 13.29 4.20
C PRO A 366 -11.80 13.38 3.20
N LEU A 367 -11.62 14.13 2.13
CA LEU A 367 -12.55 14.26 1.02
C LEU A 367 -11.93 13.64 -0.25
N LEU A 368 -12.74 12.89 -0.99
CA LEU A 368 -12.33 12.25 -2.23
C LEU A 368 -13.20 12.71 -3.39
N THR A 369 -12.59 12.93 -4.56
CA THR A 369 -13.32 13.18 -5.79
C THR A 369 -14.11 11.92 -6.18
N ARG A 370 -15.19 12.12 -6.91
CA ARG A 370 -15.99 11.03 -7.47
C ARG A 370 -16.08 11.19 -8.98
N LEU A 371 -15.70 10.12 -9.69
CA LEU A 371 -15.87 10.06 -11.14
C LEU A 371 -17.36 9.93 -11.48
N PRO A 372 -17.82 10.46 -12.64
CA PRO A 372 -19.21 10.31 -13.07
C PRO A 372 -19.54 8.83 -13.29
N ASN A 373 -20.83 8.50 -13.15
CA ASN A 373 -21.38 7.20 -13.52
C ASN A 373 -21.36 7.03 -15.07
N PRO A 374 -21.73 5.86 -15.64
CA PRO A 374 -21.78 5.66 -17.09
C PRO A 374 -22.69 6.64 -17.83
N GLU A 375 -23.71 7.17 -17.16
CA GLU A 375 -24.61 8.20 -17.70
C GLU A 375 -24.07 9.64 -17.59
N GLY A 376 -22.84 9.82 -17.08
CA GLY A 376 -22.19 11.11 -16.92
C GLY A 376 -22.67 11.91 -15.70
N GLN A 377 -23.39 11.29 -14.76
CA GLN A 377 -23.96 11.96 -13.60
C GLN A 377 -23.15 11.71 -12.32
N GLY A 378 -23.32 12.59 -11.33
CA GLY A 378 -22.79 12.40 -9.98
C GLY A 378 -21.29 12.61 -9.86
N GLU A 379 -20.64 13.28 -10.84
CA GLU A 379 -19.26 13.72 -10.71
C GLU A 379 -19.10 14.71 -9.56
N ILE A 380 -18.02 14.54 -8.78
CA ILE A 380 -17.56 15.51 -7.78
C ILE A 380 -16.09 15.76 -8.05
N THR A 381 -15.80 16.96 -8.53
CA THR A 381 -14.45 17.34 -8.95
C THR A 381 -13.58 17.80 -7.76
N MET A 382 -12.27 17.88 -7.97
CA MET A 382 -11.33 18.52 -7.02
C MET A 382 -11.78 19.95 -6.67
N LEU A 383 -12.18 20.72 -7.67
CA LEU A 383 -12.64 22.08 -7.51
C LEU A 383 -13.88 22.17 -6.62
N ASP A 384 -14.87 21.30 -6.82
CA ASP A 384 -16.09 21.28 -5.99
C ASP A 384 -15.75 21.08 -4.50
N LEU A 385 -14.83 20.17 -4.23
CA LEU A 385 -14.38 19.86 -2.88
C LEU A 385 -13.55 21.01 -2.28
N MET A 386 -12.70 21.66 -3.06
CA MET A 386 -11.94 22.82 -2.61
C MET A 386 -12.86 23.97 -2.21
N VAL A 387 -13.82 24.35 -3.06
CA VAL A 387 -14.80 25.38 -2.75
C VAL A 387 -15.66 25.01 -1.54
N THR A 388 -16.02 23.73 -1.42
CA THR A 388 -16.81 23.25 -0.26
C THR A 388 -16.00 23.31 1.02
N SER A 389 -14.71 22.97 0.97
CA SER A 389 -13.84 22.96 2.16
C SER A 389 -13.74 24.34 2.84
N LEU A 390 -13.78 25.43 2.08
CA LEU A 390 -13.76 26.79 2.63
C LEU A 390 -14.96 27.11 3.56
N ARG A 391 -16.06 26.36 3.42
CA ARG A 391 -17.25 26.49 4.28
C ARG A 391 -17.24 25.54 5.47
N MET A 392 -16.21 24.68 5.58
CA MET A 392 -16.08 23.69 6.65
C MET A 392 -15.23 24.17 7.82
N ARG A 393 -14.84 25.45 7.84
CA ARG A 393 -13.95 26.05 8.85
C ARG A 393 -12.64 25.28 9.03
N PRO A 394 -11.86 25.10 7.97
CA PRO A 394 -10.56 24.44 8.08
C PRO A 394 -9.52 25.35 8.68
N ASP A 395 -8.63 24.83 9.53
CA ASP A 395 -7.37 25.49 9.88
C ASP A 395 -6.31 25.18 8.82
N ARG A 396 -6.39 23.95 8.25
CA ARG A 396 -5.44 23.45 7.24
C ARG A 396 -6.18 22.77 6.09
N ILE A 397 -5.80 23.11 4.88
CA ILE A 397 -6.28 22.44 3.66
C ILE A 397 -5.10 21.76 2.98
N ILE A 398 -5.22 20.47 2.72
CA ILE A 398 -4.20 19.69 1.99
C ILE A 398 -4.83 19.21 0.70
N VAL A 399 -4.35 19.73 -0.43
CA VAL A 399 -4.81 19.33 -1.77
C VAL A 399 -3.81 18.34 -2.36
N GLY A 400 -4.28 17.16 -2.72
CA GLY A 400 -3.43 16.08 -3.24
C GLY A 400 -2.56 16.54 -4.41
N GLU A 401 -3.15 17.19 -5.41
CA GLU A 401 -2.42 17.76 -6.54
C GLU A 401 -3.22 18.86 -7.22
N ILE A 402 -2.58 19.98 -7.53
CA ILE A 402 -3.14 21.06 -8.34
C ILE A 402 -2.71 20.84 -9.80
N ARG A 403 -3.69 20.77 -10.72
CA ARG A 403 -3.46 20.51 -12.16
C ARG A 403 -4.06 21.56 -13.08
N LYS A 404 -5.12 22.21 -12.65
CA LYS A 404 -5.91 23.14 -13.48
C LYS A 404 -5.83 24.57 -12.93
N GLN A 405 -6.02 25.55 -13.82
CA GLN A 405 -6.03 26.98 -13.48
C GLN A 405 -6.99 27.26 -12.32
N ARG A 406 -8.25 26.84 -12.44
CA ARG A 406 -9.28 27.14 -11.44
C ARG A 406 -8.99 26.52 -10.06
N GLU A 407 -8.37 25.35 -10.02
CA GLU A 407 -7.90 24.73 -8.77
C GLU A 407 -6.81 25.59 -8.10
N ALA A 408 -5.86 26.09 -8.90
CA ALA A 408 -4.80 26.96 -8.42
C ALA A 408 -5.35 28.30 -7.90
N GLU A 409 -6.28 28.93 -8.63
CA GLU A 409 -6.94 30.16 -8.21
C GLU A 409 -7.64 30.00 -6.86
N VAL A 410 -8.44 28.93 -6.66
CA VAL A 410 -9.14 28.68 -5.40
C VAL A 410 -8.17 28.37 -4.26
N ALA A 411 -7.04 27.70 -4.54
CA ALA A 411 -6.00 27.47 -3.52
C ALA A 411 -5.38 28.79 -3.05
N LEU A 412 -5.08 29.70 -3.99
CA LEU A 412 -4.54 31.03 -3.66
C LEU A 412 -5.58 31.89 -2.93
N GLU A 413 -6.85 31.85 -3.34
CA GLU A 413 -7.94 32.54 -2.64
C GLU A 413 -8.04 32.06 -1.17
N ALA A 414 -7.91 30.74 -0.94
CA ALA A 414 -7.88 30.20 0.40
C ALA A 414 -6.69 30.75 1.22
N MET A 415 -5.50 30.84 0.64
CA MET A 415 -4.31 31.42 1.28
C MET A 415 -4.52 32.90 1.60
N HIS A 416 -5.04 33.69 0.67
CA HIS A 416 -5.32 35.12 0.88
C HIS A 416 -6.39 35.36 1.95
N THR A 417 -7.29 34.41 2.19
CA THR A 417 -8.31 34.49 3.25
C THR A 417 -7.84 33.91 4.59
N GLY A 418 -6.54 33.60 4.71
CA GLY A 418 -5.92 33.22 5.98
C GLY A 418 -5.94 31.72 6.27
N HIS A 419 -6.26 30.86 5.28
CA HIS A 419 -6.14 29.42 5.44
C HIS A 419 -4.74 28.94 5.05
N SER A 420 -4.18 28.03 5.82
CA SER A 420 -2.93 27.37 5.40
C SER A 420 -3.21 26.27 4.39
N VAL A 421 -2.59 26.36 3.23
CA VAL A 421 -2.78 25.41 2.12
C VAL A 421 -1.48 24.71 1.80
N TYR A 422 -1.56 23.40 1.74
CA TYR A 422 -0.48 22.51 1.29
C TYR A 422 -0.93 21.75 0.06
N SER A 423 -0.05 21.63 -0.94
CA SER A 423 -0.41 20.88 -2.13
C SER A 423 0.81 20.23 -2.77
N THR A 424 0.56 19.29 -3.70
CA THR A 424 1.59 18.88 -4.65
C THR A 424 1.38 19.51 -6.01
N PHE A 425 2.48 19.72 -6.73
CA PHE A 425 2.47 20.26 -8.08
C PHE A 425 3.56 19.62 -8.94
N HIS A 426 3.29 19.40 -10.21
CA HIS A 426 4.26 18.80 -11.13
C HIS A 426 5.25 19.84 -11.67
N SER A 427 6.49 19.81 -11.18
CA SER A 427 7.59 20.60 -11.71
C SER A 427 8.93 20.06 -11.21
N ASP A 428 9.99 20.11 -12.01
CA ASP A 428 11.28 19.52 -11.67
C ASP A 428 12.20 20.46 -10.86
N THR A 429 11.95 21.77 -10.89
CA THR A 429 12.69 22.78 -10.10
C THR A 429 11.75 23.88 -9.59
N ALA A 430 12.19 24.63 -8.59
CA ALA A 430 11.43 25.76 -8.05
C ALA A 430 11.18 26.86 -9.12
N ALA A 431 12.19 27.21 -9.91
CA ALA A 431 12.04 28.18 -11.00
C ALA A 431 11.06 27.72 -12.08
N GLN A 432 11.07 26.41 -12.41
CA GLN A 432 10.11 25.86 -13.36
C GLN A 432 8.69 25.87 -12.80
N ALA A 433 8.50 25.65 -11.49
CA ALA A 433 7.19 25.71 -10.84
C ALA A 433 6.59 27.12 -10.98
N ILE A 434 7.34 28.14 -10.64
CA ILE A 434 6.92 29.55 -10.79
C ILE A 434 6.51 29.81 -12.24
N ARG A 435 7.35 29.43 -13.21
CA ARG A 435 7.04 29.61 -14.63
C ARG A 435 5.75 28.90 -15.04
N ARG A 436 5.55 27.65 -14.62
CA ARG A 436 4.34 26.89 -14.97
C ARG A 436 3.08 27.44 -14.32
N LEU A 437 3.18 28.00 -13.11
CA LEU A 437 2.06 28.65 -12.44
C LEU A 437 1.69 29.97 -13.13
N THR A 438 2.66 30.71 -13.68
CA THR A 438 2.43 32.03 -14.32
C THR A 438 2.16 31.97 -15.81
N THR A 439 2.38 30.82 -16.47
CA THR A 439 2.15 30.65 -17.92
C THR A 439 0.98 29.70 -18.20
N PRO A 440 0.39 29.74 -19.42
CA PRO A 440 -0.63 28.77 -19.80
C PRO A 440 -0.18 27.30 -19.60
N PRO A 441 -1.08 26.40 -19.16
CA PRO A 441 -2.53 26.58 -19.02
C PRO A 441 -3.01 27.13 -17.67
N ILE A 442 -2.12 27.42 -16.69
CA ILE A 442 -2.51 27.89 -15.35
C ILE A 442 -2.66 29.41 -15.32
N SER A 443 -1.67 30.16 -15.81
CA SER A 443 -1.72 31.62 -16.03
C SER A 443 -2.11 32.48 -14.82
N LEU A 444 -1.57 32.14 -13.62
CA LEU A 444 -1.78 32.96 -12.43
C LEU A 444 -1.00 34.27 -12.52
N PRO A 445 -1.51 35.39 -11.99
CA PRO A 445 -0.74 36.61 -11.83
C PRO A 445 0.51 36.35 -10.96
N PRO A 446 1.69 36.86 -11.36
CA PRO A 446 2.89 36.73 -10.52
C PRO A 446 2.73 37.27 -9.11
N SER A 447 1.92 38.35 -8.94
CA SER A 447 1.60 38.95 -7.64
C SER A 447 0.92 37.97 -6.67
N ASP A 448 0.15 37.01 -7.18
CA ASP A 448 -0.62 36.11 -6.34
C ASP A 448 0.23 34.95 -5.79
N LEU A 449 1.39 34.68 -6.44
CA LEU A 449 2.31 33.64 -6.00
C LEU A 449 3.02 33.97 -4.70
N ASP A 450 3.00 35.21 -4.25
CA ASP A 450 3.55 35.60 -2.95
C ASP A 450 2.78 34.99 -1.77
N SER A 451 1.57 34.48 -1.97
CA SER A 451 0.87 33.68 -0.96
C SER A 451 1.50 32.31 -0.70
N ILE A 452 2.31 31.78 -1.63
CA ILE A 452 3.06 30.53 -1.47
C ILE A 452 4.42 30.84 -0.84
N HIS A 453 4.63 30.43 0.42
CA HIS A 453 5.88 30.74 1.13
C HIS A 453 7.04 29.88 0.71
N LEU A 454 6.83 28.54 0.60
CA LEU A 454 7.90 27.58 0.36
C LEU A 454 7.58 26.59 -0.78
N LEU A 455 8.61 26.23 -1.51
CA LEU A 455 8.61 25.14 -2.49
C LEU A 455 9.60 24.06 -2.06
N VAL A 456 9.13 22.82 -1.90
CA VAL A 456 9.95 21.66 -1.58
C VAL A 456 10.04 20.76 -2.81
N VAL A 457 11.20 20.72 -3.45
CA VAL A 457 11.40 20.02 -4.71
C VAL A 457 11.86 18.60 -4.47
N GLN A 458 11.04 17.62 -4.83
CA GLN A 458 11.37 16.21 -4.77
C GLN A 458 11.93 15.71 -6.10
N PHE A 459 13.06 15.04 -6.05
CA PHE A 459 13.77 14.50 -7.22
C PHE A 459 13.89 12.98 -7.15
N ARG A 460 13.80 12.33 -8.30
CA ARG A 460 14.05 10.89 -8.44
C ARG A 460 15.19 10.63 -9.41
N ASP A 461 16.25 10.04 -8.92
CA ASP A 461 17.27 9.42 -9.76
C ASP A 461 16.85 7.98 -10.10
N ARG A 462 16.37 7.79 -11.32
CA ARG A 462 15.89 6.46 -11.79
C ARG A 462 17.02 5.45 -11.93
N ARG A 463 18.25 5.90 -12.20
CA ARG A 463 19.41 5.01 -12.41
C ARG A 463 19.87 4.39 -11.10
N ARG A 464 19.90 5.20 -10.03
CA ARG A 464 20.29 4.75 -8.69
C ARG A 464 19.10 4.30 -7.84
N ASN A 465 17.87 4.44 -8.34
CA ASN A 465 16.63 4.27 -7.60
C ASN A 465 16.57 5.09 -6.30
N LEU A 466 17.11 6.32 -6.32
CA LEU A 466 17.14 7.24 -5.18
C LEU A 466 16.06 8.30 -5.32
N ARG A 467 15.53 8.72 -4.18
CA ARG A 467 14.67 9.90 -4.07
C ARG A 467 15.32 10.88 -3.11
N ARG A 468 15.41 12.16 -3.49
CA ARG A 468 16.04 13.23 -2.67
C ARG A 468 15.20 14.50 -2.76
N THR A 469 15.19 15.28 -1.69
CA THR A 469 14.76 16.67 -1.77
C THR A 469 15.85 17.45 -2.47
N LEU A 470 15.60 17.83 -3.72
CA LEU A 470 16.57 18.53 -4.57
C LEU A 470 16.82 19.96 -4.07
N GLU A 471 15.72 20.66 -3.76
CA GLU A 471 15.74 22.06 -3.31
C GLU A 471 14.67 22.30 -2.25
N ILE A 472 14.96 23.22 -1.32
CA ILE A 472 13.96 23.97 -0.57
C ILE A 472 14.18 25.42 -0.96
N ALA A 473 13.13 26.05 -1.48
CA ALA A 473 13.17 27.45 -1.91
C ALA A 473 11.99 28.22 -1.35
N GLU A 474 12.17 29.51 -1.09
CA GLU A 474 11.09 30.44 -0.79
C GLU A 474 10.75 31.27 -2.02
N ILE A 475 9.48 31.66 -2.13
CA ILE A 475 9.04 32.63 -3.13
C ILE A 475 9.14 34.00 -2.50
N PRO A 476 9.96 34.91 -3.04
CA PRO A 476 10.07 36.29 -2.50
C PRO A 476 8.73 37.03 -2.60
N GLU A 477 8.48 37.94 -1.71
CA GLU A 477 7.34 38.86 -1.85
C GLU A 477 7.48 39.68 -3.14
N GLY A 478 6.41 39.70 -3.92
CA GLY A 478 6.43 40.34 -5.24
C GLY A 478 6.62 41.85 -5.16
N THR A 479 7.67 42.31 -5.79
CA THR A 479 7.89 43.72 -6.04
C THR A 479 7.90 43.95 -7.53
N GLY A 480 6.77 44.31 -8.14
CA GLY A 480 6.73 44.95 -9.44
C GLY A 480 7.07 44.07 -10.65
N GLU A 481 7.22 44.72 -11.81
CA GLU A 481 7.47 44.20 -13.15
C GLU A 481 8.82 43.47 -13.25
N GLY A 482 8.85 42.19 -12.95
CA GLY A 482 10.06 41.38 -13.07
C GLY A 482 9.79 39.86 -13.10
N ILE A 483 10.76 39.07 -13.57
CA ILE A 483 10.73 37.61 -13.49
C ILE A 483 10.87 37.24 -12.00
N LEU A 484 9.85 36.61 -11.42
CA LEU A 484 9.89 36.12 -10.05
C LEU A 484 10.86 34.93 -9.98
N GLU A 485 12.00 35.10 -9.34
CA GLU A 485 12.96 34.04 -9.11
C GLU A 485 12.90 33.51 -7.68
N PRO A 486 12.94 32.18 -7.47
CA PRO A 486 12.92 31.60 -6.14
C PRO A 486 14.26 31.82 -5.43
N ASN A 487 14.22 32.15 -4.14
CA ASN A 487 15.41 32.11 -3.29
C ASN A 487 15.66 30.67 -2.81
N ILE A 488 16.69 30.01 -3.35
CA ILE A 488 17.00 28.61 -3.01
C ILE A 488 17.79 28.58 -1.69
N ILE A 489 17.16 28.05 -0.66
CA ILE A 489 17.74 27.95 0.69
C ILE A 489 18.67 26.75 0.79
N TYR A 490 18.17 25.56 0.41
CA TYR A 490 18.93 24.32 0.41
C TYR A 490 18.95 23.70 -0.98
N ARG A 491 20.09 23.05 -1.32
CA ARG A 491 20.23 22.28 -2.56
C ARG A 491 21.00 20.99 -2.32
N TRP A 492 20.50 19.89 -2.87
CA TRP A 492 21.16 18.60 -2.87
C TRP A 492 22.36 18.57 -3.82
N ARG A 493 23.45 17.93 -3.40
CA ARG A 493 24.66 17.70 -4.18
C ARG A 493 24.78 16.22 -4.56
N PRO A 494 24.49 15.84 -5.81
CA PRO A 494 24.48 14.42 -6.23
C PRO A 494 25.80 13.68 -6.06
N ARG A 495 26.93 14.40 -6.09
CA ARG A 495 28.27 13.80 -5.99
C ARG A 495 28.59 13.31 -4.57
N THR A 496 28.18 14.05 -3.58
CA THR A 496 28.46 13.79 -2.16
C THR A 496 27.27 13.21 -1.42
N ASP A 497 26.10 13.22 -2.05
CA ASP A 497 24.79 12.85 -1.46
C ASP A 497 24.48 13.65 -0.17
N THR A 498 24.79 14.95 -0.19
CA THR A 498 24.59 15.88 0.93
C THR A 498 23.81 17.09 0.49
N TRP A 499 23.29 17.86 1.45
CA TRP A 499 22.60 19.13 1.21
C TRP A 499 23.43 20.28 1.71
N GLU A 500 23.53 21.32 0.89
CA GLU A 500 24.20 22.57 1.21
C GLU A 500 23.16 23.69 1.38
N LYS A 501 23.38 24.55 2.37
CA LYS A 501 22.67 25.81 2.49
C LYS A 501 23.27 26.79 1.48
N ILE A 502 22.47 27.21 0.48
CA ILE A 502 22.91 28.06 -0.64
C ILE A 502 22.70 29.53 -0.29
N SER A 503 21.57 29.86 0.33
CA SER A 503 21.24 31.22 0.72
C SER A 503 20.58 31.27 2.09
N GLU A 504 20.56 32.47 2.67
CA GLU A 504 19.78 32.72 3.89
C GLU A 504 18.30 32.84 3.56
N PRO A 505 17.43 32.24 4.37
CA PRO A 505 16.00 32.49 4.29
C PRO A 505 15.70 33.96 4.65
N ILE A 506 14.96 34.66 3.81
CA ILE A 506 14.54 36.03 4.05
C ILE A 506 13.09 36.05 4.48
N ARG A 507 12.23 35.55 3.61
CA ARG A 507 10.79 35.52 3.85
C ARG A 507 10.43 34.59 5.01
N PHE A 508 11.04 33.42 5.07
CA PHE A 508 10.82 32.48 6.17
C PHE A 508 11.06 33.14 7.54
N TYR A 509 12.16 33.89 7.72
CA TYR A 509 12.43 34.58 8.97
C TYR A 509 11.44 35.73 9.24
N LYS A 510 10.99 36.42 8.20
CA LYS A 510 9.96 37.48 8.31
C LYS A 510 8.63 36.88 8.80
N GLU A 511 8.17 35.81 8.20
CA GLU A 511 6.94 35.13 8.61
C GLU A 511 7.05 34.57 10.04
N MET A 512 8.17 33.92 10.37
CA MET A 512 8.43 33.47 11.73
C MET A 512 8.41 34.60 12.75
N ASN A 513 9.03 35.71 12.44
CA ASN A 513 9.02 36.88 13.31
C ASN A 513 7.59 37.46 13.46
N LEU A 514 6.83 37.53 12.37
CA LEU A 514 5.43 37.99 12.40
C LEU A 514 4.56 37.18 13.36
N HIS A 515 4.68 35.86 13.32
CA HIS A 515 3.89 34.94 14.14
C HIS A 515 4.37 34.83 15.60
N THR A 516 5.67 35.05 15.86
CA THR A 516 6.28 34.70 17.15
C THR A 516 6.97 35.87 17.86
N GLY A 517 7.31 36.93 17.14
CA GLY A 517 8.19 38.01 17.62
C GLY A 517 9.66 37.57 17.77
N MET A 518 10.04 36.36 17.39
CA MET A 518 11.40 35.83 17.54
C MET A 518 12.38 36.53 16.60
N THR A 519 13.61 36.78 17.08
CA THR A 519 14.72 37.18 16.22
C THR A 519 15.25 36.01 15.42
N LYS A 520 16.08 36.26 14.39
CA LYS A 520 16.74 35.22 13.58
C LYS A 520 17.48 34.21 14.45
N GLU A 521 18.26 34.70 15.43
CA GLU A 521 19.04 33.86 16.33
C GLU A 521 18.15 32.94 17.19
N GLN A 522 16.98 33.45 17.62
CA GLN A 522 16.00 32.66 18.38
C GLN A 522 15.34 31.60 17.50
N ILE A 523 15.02 31.93 16.24
CA ILE A 523 14.48 30.97 15.26
C ILE A 523 15.48 29.85 14.96
N GLU A 524 16.76 30.19 14.77
CA GLU A 524 17.83 29.21 14.56
C GLU A 524 18.05 28.32 15.80
N LYS A 525 17.93 28.90 17.00
CA LYS A 525 18.00 28.13 18.25
C LYS A 525 16.83 27.15 18.38
N ASP A 526 15.61 27.58 18.06
CA ASP A 526 14.43 26.70 18.03
C ASP A 526 14.60 25.60 16.98
N ASN A 527 15.15 25.91 15.79
CA ASN A 527 15.46 24.91 14.78
C ASN A 527 16.43 23.84 15.32
N LYS A 528 17.48 24.23 16.05
CA LYS A 528 18.41 23.28 16.68
C LYS A 528 17.76 22.39 17.73
N LYS A 529 16.83 22.94 18.54
CA LYS A 529 16.05 22.16 19.49
C LYS A 529 15.24 21.07 18.77
N ARG A 530 14.53 21.44 17.70
CA ARG A 530 13.75 20.49 16.87
C ARG A 530 14.63 19.43 16.22
N GLN A 531 15.82 19.81 15.71
CA GLN A 531 16.79 18.84 15.21
C GLN A 531 17.19 17.81 16.28
N THR A 532 17.40 18.25 17.53
CA THR A 532 17.73 17.35 18.65
C THR A 532 16.63 16.34 18.89
N ILE A 533 15.37 16.79 18.89
CA ILE A 533 14.20 15.91 19.03
C ILE A 533 14.13 14.90 17.87
N LEU A 534 14.27 15.36 16.62
CA LEU A 534 14.25 14.47 15.45
C LEU A 534 15.38 13.43 15.47
N LYS A 535 16.59 13.84 15.89
CA LYS A 535 17.73 12.93 16.04
C LYS A 535 17.49 11.89 17.13
N TRP A 536 16.88 12.29 18.25
CA TRP A 536 16.50 11.40 19.33
C TRP A 536 15.43 10.39 18.86
N MET A 537 14.38 10.85 18.15
CA MET A 537 13.37 9.96 17.58
C MET A 537 14.01 8.93 16.62
N ALA A 538 14.92 9.38 15.76
CA ALA A 538 15.65 8.54 14.82
C ALA A 538 16.50 7.48 15.55
N LYS A 539 17.25 7.89 16.58
CA LYS A 539 18.08 7.00 17.40
C LYS A 539 17.24 5.92 18.11
N ASN A 540 16.05 6.28 18.57
CA ASN A 540 15.13 5.38 19.27
C ASN A 540 14.18 4.61 18.31
N LYS A 541 14.39 4.72 16.98
CA LYS A 541 13.61 4.04 15.95
C LYS A 541 12.10 4.30 16.01
N ILE A 542 11.71 5.52 16.41
CA ILE A 542 10.31 5.97 16.45
C ILE A 542 9.90 6.30 15.02
N VAL A 543 9.44 5.30 14.29
CA VAL A 543 9.13 5.41 12.84
C VAL A 543 7.66 5.17 12.50
N GLN A 544 6.88 4.59 13.41
CA GLN A 544 5.46 4.35 13.20
C GLN A 544 4.68 5.67 13.26
N ILE A 545 3.70 5.83 12.36
CA ILE A 545 2.98 7.09 12.18
C ILE A 545 2.30 7.57 13.48
N ASP A 546 1.67 6.67 14.22
CA ASP A 546 0.97 7.01 15.47
C ASP A 546 1.96 7.35 16.60
N GLU A 547 3.12 6.69 16.67
CA GLU A 547 4.20 7.01 17.61
C GLU A 547 4.80 8.38 17.30
N VAL A 548 5.09 8.65 16.04
CA VAL A 548 5.58 9.96 15.57
C VAL A 548 4.58 11.06 15.90
N GLY A 549 3.29 10.82 15.64
CA GLY A 549 2.22 11.76 15.99
C GLY A 549 2.10 12.01 17.50
N LYS A 550 2.28 10.96 18.33
CA LYS A 550 2.30 11.11 19.79
C LYS A 550 3.43 12.03 20.25
N ILE A 551 4.63 11.89 19.70
CA ILE A 551 5.77 12.75 20.04
C ILE A 551 5.51 14.20 19.64
N PHE A 552 4.99 14.46 18.45
CA PHE A 552 4.64 15.82 18.04
C PHE A 552 3.51 16.40 18.88
N SER A 553 2.51 15.61 19.25
CA SER A 553 1.46 16.05 20.18
C SER A 553 2.04 16.45 21.55
N LEU A 554 2.99 15.68 22.07
CA LEU A 554 3.70 16.00 23.31
C LEU A 554 4.51 17.30 23.17
N TYR A 555 5.18 17.51 22.05
CA TYR A 555 5.89 18.76 21.76
C TYR A 555 4.96 19.98 21.84
N TYR A 556 3.76 19.89 21.25
CA TYR A 556 2.80 21.00 21.28
C TYR A 556 2.17 21.23 22.65
N SER A 557 2.18 20.22 23.52
CA SER A 557 1.70 20.35 24.91
C SER A 557 2.79 20.84 25.85
N ASN A 558 4.01 20.34 25.71
CA ASN A 558 5.13 20.68 26.59
C ASN A 558 6.49 20.57 25.85
N PRO A 559 6.87 21.63 25.08
CA PRO A 559 8.05 21.58 24.22
C PRO A 559 9.38 21.45 24.99
N ASP A 560 9.49 22.09 26.16
CA ASP A 560 10.74 22.09 26.94
C ASP A 560 10.98 20.72 27.61
N GLU A 561 9.94 20.08 28.14
CA GLU A 561 10.03 18.72 28.69
C GLU A 561 10.48 17.72 27.64
N LEU A 562 9.87 17.75 26.44
CA LEU A 562 10.27 16.85 25.34
C LEU A 562 11.71 17.11 24.91
N TYR A 563 12.13 18.38 24.85
CA TYR A 563 13.51 18.72 24.53
C TYR A 563 14.48 18.14 25.57
N GLU A 564 14.18 18.25 26.89
CA GLU A 564 15.02 17.65 27.94
C GLU A 564 15.09 16.12 27.83
N ILE A 565 13.98 15.46 27.54
CA ILE A 565 13.93 14.01 27.30
C ILE A 565 14.85 13.64 26.13
N ALA A 566 14.74 14.39 25.04
CA ALA A 566 15.55 14.15 23.82
C ALA A 566 17.04 14.40 24.06
N GLU A 567 17.40 15.50 24.76
CA GLU A 567 18.77 15.87 25.08
C GLU A 567 19.42 14.83 26.02
N LYS A 568 18.70 14.36 27.03
CA LYS A 568 19.16 13.33 27.98
C LYS A 568 19.00 11.89 27.42
N ASN A 569 18.46 11.75 26.23
CA ASN A 569 18.17 10.45 25.56
C ASN A 569 17.36 9.48 26.43
N LEU A 570 16.33 9.98 27.09
CA LEU A 570 15.42 9.18 27.89
C LEU A 570 14.33 8.51 27.03
N SER A 571 13.68 7.46 27.54
CA SER A 571 12.48 6.86 26.93
C SER A 571 11.22 7.63 27.30
N VAL A 572 10.24 7.73 26.37
CA VAL A 572 8.90 8.33 26.59
C VAL A 572 7.85 7.25 26.83
#